data_4b5cca366557eea4de7a011177b3c043
#
_entry.id   4b5cca366557eea4de7a011177b3c043
#
_cell.length_a   1.000
_cell.length_b   1.000
_cell.length_c   1.000
_cell.angle_alpha   90.00
_cell.angle_beta   90.00
_cell.angle_gamma   90.00
#
_symmetry.space_group_name_H-M   'P 1'
#
loop_
_entity.id
_entity.type
_entity.pdbx_description
1 polymer ?
#
loop_
_entity_poly.entity_id
_entity_poly.type
_entity_poly.pdbx_seq_one_letter_code
_entity_poly.pdbx_strand_id
1 'polypeptide(L)'
;MSTHERIQSEEKVIGSSDRAFGFVFAGFFALLTVLKLWRGWTAWGWVFLCLALAFAVAALLAPGMLAPLNRLWLKLGLLLHKVVTPIVMGLLFYGVVTPMGVAMRLMGKDPMRLKRDPAAKTYWIEREPPGPPGDTMKNQF
;
A
#
# COMPACT_ATOMS: atom_id res chain seq x y z
N MET A 1 30.40 18.19 -14.26
CA MET A 1 28.98 18.36 -14.64
C MET A 1 28.25 17.15 -14.11
N SER A 2 27.66 17.27 -12.95
CA SER A 2 26.97 16.18 -12.26
C SER A 2 25.49 16.18 -12.71
N THR A 3 25.18 15.31 -13.65
CA THR A 3 23.80 14.93 -13.93
C THR A 3 23.30 14.04 -12.79
N HIS A 4 22.84 14.66 -11.72
CA HIS A 4 21.99 13.96 -10.79
C HIS A 4 20.69 13.69 -11.53
N GLU A 5 20.53 12.47 -12.05
CA GLU A 5 19.24 11.95 -12.43
C GLU A 5 18.33 12.09 -11.22
N ARG A 6 17.49 13.10 -11.25
CA ARG A 6 16.33 13.16 -10.37
C ARG A 6 15.41 12.05 -10.84
N ILE A 7 15.54 10.88 -10.25
CA ILE A 7 14.50 9.87 -10.29
C ILE A 7 13.38 10.40 -9.39
N GLN A 8 12.73 11.45 -9.84
CA GLN A 8 11.38 11.74 -9.44
C GLN A 8 10.51 10.77 -10.26
N SER A 9 10.45 9.53 -9.83
CA SER A 9 9.30 8.71 -10.11
C SER A 9 8.10 9.41 -9.44
N GLU A 10 7.59 10.45 -10.08
CA GLU A 10 6.19 10.79 -9.90
C GLU A 10 5.45 9.55 -10.37
N GLU A 11 5.24 8.62 -9.44
CA GLU A 11 4.22 7.61 -9.60
C GLU A 11 2.93 8.39 -9.82
N LYS A 12 2.62 8.61 -11.09
CA LYS A 12 1.37 9.18 -11.52
C LYS A 12 0.34 8.16 -11.05
N VAL A 13 -0.21 8.38 -9.85
CA VAL A 13 -1.27 7.54 -9.33
C VAL A 13 -2.41 7.61 -10.34
N ILE A 14 -2.46 6.62 -11.21
CA ILE A 14 -3.49 6.49 -12.22
C ILE A 14 -4.75 6.13 -11.46
N GLY A 15 -5.55 7.13 -11.14
CA GLY A 15 -6.87 6.93 -10.54
C GLY A 15 -7.75 6.08 -11.47
N SER A 16 -8.72 5.39 -10.87
CA SER A 16 -9.72 4.67 -11.67
C SER A 16 -10.46 5.63 -12.60
N SER A 17 -10.93 5.14 -13.76
CA SER A 17 -11.74 5.95 -14.64
C SER A 17 -13.03 6.38 -13.96
N ASP A 18 -13.58 7.55 -14.32
CA ASP A 18 -14.81 8.07 -13.72
C ASP A 18 -16.00 7.11 -13.90
N ARG A 19 -16.02 6.34 -14.99
CA ARG A 19 -16.99 5.26 -15.22
C ARG A 19 -16.81 4.12 -14.21
N ALA A 20 -15.59 3.64 -14.02
CA ALA A 20 -15.31 2.56 -13.09
C ALA A 20 -15.66 2.97 -11.65
N PHE A 21 -15.32 4.21 -11.27
CA PHE A 21 -15.72 4.80 -10.00
C PHE A 21 -17.24 4.76 -9.82
N GLY A 22 -18.00 5.20 -10.81
CA GLY A 22 -19.46 5.20 -10.78
C GLY A 22 -20.05 3.80 -10.63
N PHE A 23 -19.54 2.80 -11.36
CA PHE A 23 -20.00 1.41 -11.23
C PHE A 23 -19.66 0.78 -9.88
N VAL A 24 -18.49 1.07 -9.30
CA VAL A 24 -18.12 0.58 -7.97
C VAL A 24 -19.08 1.13 -6.92
N PHE A 25 -19.39 2.42 -6.96
CA PHE A 25 -20.35 3.00 -6.01
C PHE A 25 -21.80 2.53 -6.27
N ALA A 26 -22.19 2.38 -7.53
CA ALA A 26 -23.50 1.79 -7.86
C ALA A 26 -23.63 0.37 -7.29
N GLY A 27 -22.60 -0.48 -7.46
CA GLY A 27 -22.56 -1.83 -6.91
C GLY A 27 -22.57 -1.85 -5.38
N PHE A 28 -21.83 -0.94 -4.74
CA PHE A 28 -21.82 -0.80 -3.29
C PHE A 28 -23.21 -0.45 -2.73
N PHE A 29 -23.87 0.56 -3.30
CA PHE A 29 -25.22 0.94 -2.86
C PHE A 29 -26.26 -0.11 -3.22
N ALA A 30 -26.12 -0.82 -4.34
CA ALA A 30 -26.97 -1.95 -4.68
C ALA A 30 -26.85 -3.09 -3.65
N LEU A 31 -25.62 -3.41 -3.23
CA LEU A 31 -25.38 -4.38 -2.17
C LEU A 31 -26.06 -3.97 -0.86
N LEU A 32 -25.94 -2.70 -0.45
CA LEU A 32 -26.61 -2.19 0.74
C LEU A 32 -28.15 -2.28 0.61
N THR A 33 -28.69 -2.05 -0.57
CA THR A 33 -30.12 -2.22 -0.87
C THR A 33 -30.55 -3.68 -0.64
N VAL A 34 -29.79 -4.64 -1.17
CA VAL A 34 -30.08 -6.08 -0.99
C VAL A 34 -30.00 -6.48 0.48
N LEU A 35 -29.01 -5.99 1.22
CA LEU A 35 -28.87 -6.25 2.65
C LEU A 35 -30.06 -5.69 3.45
N LYS A 36 -30.60 -4.54 3.06
CA LYS A 36 -31.78 -3.96 3.66
C LYS A 36 -33.05 -4.74 3.30
N LEU A 37 -33.13 -5.28 2.11
CA LEU A 37 -34.21 -6.16 1.71
C LEU A 37 -34.30 -7.43 2.59
N TRP A 38 -33.14 -8.00 2.93
CA TRP A 38 -33.04 -9.21 3.78
C TRP A 38 -33.35 -8.94 5.26
N ARG A 39 -32.98 -7.74 5.76
CA ARG A 39 -33.14 -7.37 7.18
C ARG A 39 -34.45 -6.65 7.50
N GLY A 40 -35.30 -6.48 6.52
CA GLY A 40 -36.53 -5.68 6.61
C GLY A 40 -36.36 -4.33 5.89
N TRP A 41 -37.30 -4.07 4.98
CA TRP A 41 -37.32 -2.86 4.17
C TRP A 41 -37.59 -1.63 5.02
N THR A 42 -36.72 -0.66 4.99
CA THR A 42 -36.88 0.62 5.71
C THR A 42 -36.72 1.78 4.72
N ALA A 43 -37.02 3.00 5.16
CA ALA A 43 -36.81 4.20 4.35
C ALA A 43 -35.38 4.30 3.79
N TRP A 44 -34.39 3.81 4.52
CA TRP A 44 -32.98 3.74 4.07
C TRP A 44 -32.77 2.81 2.86
N GLY A 45 -33.60 1.78 2.70
CA GLY A 45 -33.56 0.91 1.52
C GLY A 45 -33.85 1.68 0.23
N TRP A 46 -34.86 2.56 0.27
CA TRP A 46 -35.15 3.43 -0.86
C TRP A 46 -34.07 4.43 -1.16
N VAL A 47 -33.43 5.01 -0.13
CA VAL A 47 -32.29 5.92 -0.30
C VAL A 47 -31.13 5.22 -1.00
N PHE A 48 -30.75 4.01 -0.55
CA PHE A 48 -29.67 3.25 -1.18
C PHE A 48 -29.99 2.84 -2.61
N LEU A 49 -31.24 2.46 -2.88
CA LEU A 49 -31.69 2.15 -4.24
C LEU A 49 -31.58 3.37 -5.16
N CYS A 50 -32.06 4.52 -4.72
CA CYS A 50 -31.95 5.77 -5.50
C CYS A 50 -30.48 6.15 -5.76
N LEU A 51 -29.62 6.01 -4.76
CA LEU A 51 -28.18 6.26 -4.93
C LEU A 51 -27.55 5.28 -5.91
N ALA A 52 -27.85 3.98 -5.82
CA ALA A 52 -27.36 2.98 -6.75
C ALA A 52 -27.73 3.31 -8.20
N LEU A 53 -29.01 3.64 -8.42
CA LEU A 53 -29.51 4.04 -9.74
C LEU A 53 -28.87 5.34 -10.24
N ALA A 54 -28.74 6.35 -9.37
CA ALA A 54 -28.13 7.63 -9.73
C ALA A 54 -26.66 7.46 -10.17
N PHE A 55 -25.86 6.68 -9.41
CA PHE A 55 -24.47 6.39 -9.77
C PHE A 55 -24.38 5.54 -11.06
N ALA A 56 -25.26 4.55 -11.24
CA ALA A 56 -25.29 3.74 -12.47
C ALA A 56 -25.63 4.59 -13.69
N VAL A 57 -26.66 5.42 -13.61
CA VAL A 57 -27.07 6.32 -14.70
C VAL A 57 -25.95 7.34 -15.00
N ALA A 58 -25.37 7.97 -14.00
CA ALA A 58 -24.28 8.91 -14.18
C ALA A 58 -23.05 8.24 -14.81
N ALA A 59 -22.71 7.01 -14.41
CA ALA A 59 -21.59 6.26 -15.01
C ALA A 59 -21.80 5.92 -16.48
N LEU A 60 -23.07 5.69 -16.89
CA LEU A 60 -23.41 5.34 -18.26
C LEU A 60 -23.54 6.57 -19.17
N LEU A 61 -24.28 7.58 -18.72
CA LEU A 61 -24.66 8.71 -19.55
C LEU A 61 -23.73 9.92 -19.44
N ALA A 62 -23.19 10.19 -18.26
CA ALA A 62 -22.40 11.39 -18.00
C ALA A 62 -21.26 11.13 -16.99
N PRO A 63 -20.26 10.30 -17.32
CA PRO A 63 -19.17 9.96 -16.39
C PRO A 63 -18.37 11.20 -15.93
N GLY A 64 -18.31 12.25 -16.74
CA GLY A 64 -17.65 13.51 -16.38
C GLY A 64 -18.25 14.21 -15.16
N MET A 65 -19.52 13.99 -14.85
CA MET A 65 -20.15 14.52 -13.63
C MET A 65 -19.58 13.87 -12.36
N LEU A 66 -19.05 12.66 -12.47
CA LEU A 66 -18.43 11.95 -11.37
C LEU A 66 -16.95 12.34 -11.14
N ALA A 67 -16.34 13.04 -12.10
CA ALA A 67 -14.93 13.44 -12.03
C ALA A 67 -14.55 14.21 -10.74
N PRO A 68 -15.31 15.21 -10.26
CA PRO A 68 -14.94 15.90 -9.02
C PRO A 68 -15.01 14.98 -7.80
N LEU A 69 -15.97 14.08 -7.75
CA LEU A 69 -16.15 13.12 -6.68
C LEU A 69 -15.04 12.04 -6.71
N ASN A 70 -14.69 11.55 -7.88
CA ASN A 70 -13.58 10.62 -8.10
C ASN A 70 -12.23 11.24 -7.68
N ARG A 71 -11.98 12.52 -8.04
CA ARG A 71 -10.79 13.26 -7.61
C ARG A 71 -10.73 13.43 -6.08
N LEU A 72 -11.85 13.74 -5.45
CA LEU A 72 -11.94 13.85 -4.00
C LEU A 72 -11.64 12.51 -3.33
N TRP A 73 -12.21 11.43 -3.86
CA TRP A 73 -11.97 10.05 -3.40
C TRP A 73 -10.50 9.66 -3.52
N LEU A 74 -9.87 9.99 -4.64
CA LEU A 74 -8.45 9.76 -4.85
C LEU A 74 -7.59 10.53 -3.84
N LYS A 75 -7.89 11.81 -3.60
CA LYS A 75 -7.19 12.62 -2.59
C LYS A 75 -7.35 12.02 -1.19
N LEU A 76 -8.55 11.57 -0.85
CA LEU A 76 -8.81 10.90 0.41
C LEU A 76 -8.00 9.59 0.54
N GLY A 77 -7.95 8.78 -0.52
CA GLY A 77 -7.13 7.57 -0.55
C GLY A 77 -5.64 7.84 -0.34
N LEU A 78 -5.10 8.88 -1.00
CA LEU A 78 -3.71 9.30 -0.82
C LEU A 78 -3.44 9.82 0.61
N LEU A 79 -4.39 10.57 1.18
CA LEU A 79 -4.28 11.03 2.56
C LEU A 79 -4.30 9.85 3.54
N LEU A 80 -5.23 8.92 3.35
CA LEU A 80 -5.30 7.68 4.14
C LEU A 80 -4.00 6.89 4.04
N HIS A 81 -3.47 6.70 2.83
CA HIS A 81 -2.21 6.01 2.62
C HIS A 81 -1.08 6.68 3.42
N LYS A 82 -0.97 8.00 3.36
CA LYS A 82 0.05 8.77 4.08
C LYS A 82 -0.04 8.63 5.59
N VAL A 83 -1.25 8.46 6.14
CA VAL A 83 -1.49 8.34 7.58
C VAL A 83 -1.45 6.87 8.03
N VAL A 84 -2.14 6.00 7.33
CA VAL A 84 -2.28 4.59 7.72
C VAL A 84 -0.97 3.82 7.56
N THR A 85 -0.22 4.07 6.49
CA THR A 85 1.04 3.36 6.24
C THR A 85 2.04 3.47 7.40
N PRO A 86 2.39 4.67 7.91
CA PRO A 86 3.32 4.77 9.03
C PRO A 86 2.76 4.15 10.33
N ILE A 87 1.44 4.21 10.54
CA ILE A 87 0.80 3.58 11.71
C ILE A 87 0.93 2.06 11.63
N VAL A 88 0.60 1.47 10.49
CA VAL A 88 0.70 0.02 10.28
C VAL A 88 2.16 -0.44 10.37
N MET A 89 3.09 0.28 9.74
CA MET A 89 4.52 -0.03 9.83
C MET A 89 5.04 0.11 11.25
N GLY A 90 4.61 1.13 11.98
CA GLY A 90 4.92 1.30 13.40
C GLY A 90 4.39 0.15 14.26
N LEU A 91 3.13 -0.24 14.06
CA LEU A 91 2.51 -1.36 14.75
C LEU A 91 3.26 -2.68 14.48
N LEU A 92 3.59 -2.95 13.23
CA LEU A 92 4.37 -4.14 12.85
C LEU A 92 5.77 -4.11 13.47
N PHE A 93 6.44 -2.97 13.42
CA PHE A 93 7.79 -2.84 13.98
C PHE A 93 7.79 -3.03 15.50
N TYR A 94 6.97 -2.28 16.22
CA TYR A 94 6.94 -2.34 17.70
C TYR A 94 6.18 -3.56 18.23
N GLY A 95 5.16 -4.05 17.51
CA GLY A 95 4.35 -5.20 17.94
C GLY A 95 4.94 -6.56 17.57
N VAL A 96 5.73 -6.64 16.50
CA VAL A 96 6.27 -7.92 16.02
C VAL A 96 7.80 -7.93 16.03
N VAL A 97 8.43 -6.99 15.32
CA VAL A 97 9.90 -7.01 15.14
C VAL A 97 10.63 -6.76 16.46
N THR A 98 10.17 -5.77 17.24
CA THR A 98 10.82 -5.42 18.52
C THR A 98 10.73 -6.54 19.56
N PRO A 99 9.57 -7.14 19.87
CA PRO A 99 9.51 -8.22 20.85
C PRO A 99 10.26 -9.46 20.36
N MET A 100 10.23 -9.77 19.08
CA MET A 100 11.03 -10.87 18.52
C MET A 100 12.53 -10.60 18.66
N GLY A 101 12.99 -9.39 18.38
CA GLY A 101 14.38 -8.97 18.56
C GLY A 101 14.82 -9.03 20.02
N VAL A 102 13.95 -8.60 20.95
CA VAL A 102 14.20 -8.70 22.39
C VAL A 102 14.28 -10.17 22.82
N ALA A 103 13.34 -11.00 22.40
CA ALA A 103 13.35 -12.43 22.72
C ALA A 103 14.64 -13.12 22.23
N MET A 104 15.07 -12.83 21.00
CA MET A 104 16.31 -13.37 20.45
C MET A 104 17.55 -12.94 21.27
N ARG A 105 17.60 -11.68 21.70
CA ARG A 105 18.70 -11.18 22.56
C ARG A 105 18.69 -11.83 23.94
N LEU A 106 17.52 -12.02 24.53
CA LEU A 106 17.39 -12.71 25.81
C LEU A 106 17.83 -14.18 25.71
N MET A 107 17.61 -14.82 24.56
CA MET A 107 18.12 -16.18 24.29
C MET A 107 19.60 -16.22 23.91
N GLY A 108 20.33 -15.11 23.98
CA GLY A 108 21.75 -15.04 23.65
C GLY A 108 22.05 -15.10 22.14
N LYS A 109 21.04 -15.06 21.27
CA LYS A 109 21.23 -15.06 19.82
C LYS A 109 21.48 -13.64 19.33
N ASP A 110 22.64 -13.42 18.73
CA ASP A 110 23.02 -12.14 18.09
C ASP A 110 23.27 -12.37 16.60
N PRO A 111 22.21 -12.42 15.76
CA PRO A 111 22.34 -12.68 14.34
C PRO A 111 23.05 -11.57 13.59
N MET A 112 23.07 -10.36 14.13
CA MET A 112 23.73 -9.20 13.53
C MET A 112 25.15 -8.98 14.03
N ARG A 113 25.63 -9.79 14.98
CA ARG A 113 26.95 -9.65 15.63
C ARG A 113 27.23 -8.22 16.10
N LEU A 114 26.27 -7.63 16.82
CA LEU A 114 26.35 -6.25 17.29
C LEU A 114 27.41 -6.06 18.39
N LYS A 115 27.79 -7.14 19.07
CA LYS A 115 28.84 -7.10 20.08
C LYS A 115 30.20 -7.03 19.37
N ARG A 116 30.90 -5.94 19.64
CA ARG A 116 32.29 -5.80 19.17
C ARG A 116 33.17 -6.80 19.92
N ASP A 117 33.91 -7.60 19.19
CA ASP A 117 34.93 -8.49 19.75
C ASP A 117 36.24 -7.69 19.87
N PRO A 118 36.69 -7.39 21.11
CA PRO A 118 37.96 -6.66 21.31
C PRO A 118 39.18 -7.47 20.91
N ALA A 119 39.07 -8.79 20.76
CA ALA A 119 40.14 -9.67 20.34
C ALA A 119 40.28 -9.79 18.81
N ALA A 120 39.28 -9.36 18.05
CA ALA A 120 39.32 -9.40 16.61
C ALA A 120 40.27 -8.36 16.06
N LYS A 121 41.32 -8.81 15.33
CA LYS A 121 42.26 -7.94 14.67
C LYS A 121 41.64 -7.19 13.49
N THR A 122 40.69 -7.79 12.82
CA THR A 122 39.92 -7.21 11.70
C THR A 122 38.53 -7.84 11.59
N TYR A 123 37.57 -7.08 11.09
CA TYR A 123 36.23 -7.57 10.74
C TYR A 123 36.10 -7.88 9.24
N TRP A 124 37.16 -7.63 8.47
CA TRP A 124 37.19 -7.98 7.06
C TRP A 124 37.43 -9.48 6.93
N ILE A 125 36.55 -10.13 6.20
CA ILE A 125 36.68 -11.55 5.84
C ILE A 125 37.29 -11.59 4.45
N GLU A 126 38.50 -12.08 4.36
CA GLU A 126 39.13 -12.36 3.07
C GLU A 126 38.34 -13.47 2.38
N ARG A 127 37.91 -13.20 1.17
CA ARG A 127 37.10 -14.11 0.39
C ARG A 127 38.02 -14.82 -0.61
N GLU A 128 38.16 -16.12 -0.44
CA GLU A 128 38.83 -16.96 -1.42
C GLU A 128 37.81 -17.92 -2.06
N PRO A 129 37.62 -17.87 -3.37
CA PRO A 129 38.16 -16.92 -4.36
C PRO A 129 37.59 -15.50 -4.18
N PRO A 130 38.31 -14.45 -4.69
CA PRO A 130 38.00 -13.03 -4.41
C PRO A 130 36.65 -12.52 -5.02
N GLY A 131 35.80 -13.38 -5.41
CA GLY A 131 34.48 -13.10 -5.97
C GLY A 131 34.29 -13.71 -7.36
N PRO A 132 33.08 -13.59 -7.91
CA PRO A 132 32.88 -14.03 -9.29
C PRO A 132 33.69 -13.21 -10.26
N PRO A 133 34.25 -13.82 -11.32
CA PRO A 133 35.00 -13.11 -12.33
C PRO A 133 34.17 -12.00 -12.97
N GLY A 134 34.79 -10.86 -13.32
CA GLY A 134 34.09 -9.68 -13.82
C GLY A 134 33.17 -9.92 -15.02
N ASP A 135 33.43 -10.96 -15.79
CA ASP A 135 32.63 -11.35 -16.94
C ASP A 135 31.21 -11.84 -16.55
N THR A 136 31.01 -12.29 -15.30
CA THR A 136 29.71 -12.72 -14.78
C THR A 136 28.80 -11.57 -14.42
N MET A 137 29.29 -10.32 -14.34
CA MET A 137 28.47 -9.14 -14.09
C MET A 137 27.44 -8.88 -15.20
N LYS A 138 27.64 -9.44 -16.40
CA LYS A 138 26.68 -9.35 -17.51
C LYS A 138 25.44 -10.22 -17.30
N ASN A 139 25.52 -11.20 -16.40
CA ASN A 139 24.46 -12.17 -16.12
C ASN A 139 23.89 -11.98 -14.71
N GLN A 140 23.61 -10.73 -14.32
CA GLN A 140 23.05 -10.41 -13.00
C GLN A 140 21.53 -10.71 -12.87
N PHE A 141 20.92 -11.28 -13.90
CA PHE A 141 19.51 -11.71 -13.93
C PHE A 141 19.43 -13.12 -14.49
#